data_82074e57c278102097216d31d93e31ef
#
_entry.id   82074e57c278102097216d31d93e31ef
#
_cell.length_a   1.000
_cell.length_b   1.000
_cell.length_c   1.000
_cell.angle_alpha   90.00
_cell.angle_beta   90.00
_cell.angle_gamma   90.00
#
_symmetry.space_group_name_H-M   'P 1'
#
loop_
_entity.id
_entity.type
_entity.pdbx_description
1 polymer ?
#
loop_
_entity_poly.entity_id
_entity_poly.type
_entity_poly.pdbx_seq_one_letter_code
_entity_poly.pdbx_strand_id
1 'polypeptide(L)'
;MILLFAVALVLPAFLWAAYVALRVATVGERDEPHPAHAVVVLGTREYSGWPSPPFGARLDHALSLYAEGLAPLVIVAGGDPEGDSYTEAAAGVRYLEHQGLPAEALLTVGGNNTYENLREVKALAEQESLESVLLVSERFHMLRSLVMAEDLEIQVYGSPTNTSPRDHNPALRFYYMLREVAAYTAYVLGLRNPTPV
;
A
#
# COMPACT_ATOMS: atom_id res chain seq x y z
N MET A 1 -39.36 19.30 -10.32
CA MET A 1 -38.39 18.85 -11.36
C MET A 1 -36.95 18.94 -10.87
N ILE A 2 -36.45 20.08 -10.37
CA ILE A 2 -35.08 20.28 -9.87
C ILE A 2 -34.75 19.34 -8.71
N LEU A 3 -35.65 19.17 -7.74
CA LEU A 3 -35.44 18.28 -6.57
C LEU A 3 -35.27 16.80 -6.99
N LEU A 4 -36.09 16.31 -7.91
CA LEU A 4 -36.00 14.95 -8.43
C LEU A 4 -34.69 14.73 -9.19
N PHE A 5 -34.21 15.71 -9.93
CA PHE A 5 -32.94 15.66 -10.65
C PHE A 5 -31.75 15.66 -9.67
N ALA A 6 -31.82 16.47 -8.61
CA ALA A 6 -30.81 16.47 -7.55
C ALA A 6 -30.74 15.13 -6.82
N VAL A 7 -31.87 14.53 -6.47
CA VAL A 7 -31.92 13.19 -5.85
C VAL A 7 -31.38 12.11 -6.78
N ALA A 8 -31.68 12.18 -8.07
CA ALA A 8 -31.19 11.19 -9.06
C ALA A 8 -29.67 11.20 -9.23
N LEU A 9 -28.99 12.32 -8.96
CA LEU A 9 -27.53 12.41 -9.03
C LEU A 9 -26.85 12.13 -7.66
N VAL A 10 -27.41 12.64 -6.58
CA VAL A 10 -26.78 12.53 -5.25
C VAL A 10 -26.90 11.13 -4.68
N LEU A 11 -28.06 10.47 -4.87
CA LEU A 11 -28.28 9.13 -4.32
C LEU A 11 -27.30 8.07 -4.88
N PRO A 12 -27.05 7.95 -6.18
CA PRO A 12 -26.06 7.01 -6.70
C PRO A 12 -24.64 7.32 -6.23
N ALA A 13 -24.25 8.60 -6.15
CA ALA A 13 -22.95 9.00 -5.65
C ALA A 13 -22.76 8.63 -4.17
N PHE A 14 -23.79 8.82 -3.36
CA PHE A 14 -23.80 8.43 -1.95
C PHE A 14 -23.70 6.89 -1.80
N LEU A 15 -24.52 6.14 -2.55
CA LEU A 15 -24.49 4.68 -2.52
C LEU A 15 -23.13 4.13 -2.97
N TRP A 16 -22.53 4.73 -3.99
CA TRP A 16 -21.16 4.38 -4.42
C TRP A 16 -20.14 4.65 -3.32
N ALA A 17 -20.15 5.83 -2.71
CA ALA A 17 -19.24 6.17 -1.63
C ALA A 17 -19.41 5.24 -0.42
N ALA A 18 -20.64 4.91 -0.05
CA ALA A 18 -20.94 3.96 1.02
C ALA A 18 -20.44 2.55 0.68
N TYR A 19 -20.65 2.09 -0.55
CA TYR A 19 -20.13 0.81 -1.02
C TYR A 19 -18.60 0.76 -0.96
N VAL A 20 -17.92 1.79 -1.46
CA VAL A 20 -16.44 1.84 -1.43
C VAL A 20 -15.94 1.90 0.01
N ALA A 21 -16.58 2.70 0.88
CA ALA A 21 -16.20 2.76 2.30
C ALA A 21 -16.33 1.40 2.99
N LEU A 22 -17.40 0.65 2.71
CA LEU A 22 -17.56 -0.72 3.20
C LEU A 22 -16.46 -1.65 2.65
N ARG A 23 -16.12 -1.55 1.36
CA ARG A 23 -15.03 -2.34 0.75
C ARG A 23 -13.68 -2.00 1.39
N VAL A 24 -13.37 -0.71 1.59
CA VAL A 24 -12.14 -0.27 2.28
C VAL A 24 -12.07 -0.89 3.68
N ALA A 25 -13.16 -0.82 4.44
CA ALA A 25 -13.20 -1.37 5.79
C ALA A 25 -13.06 -2.91 5.79
N THR A 26 -13.81 -3.61 4.94
CA THR A 26 -13.81 -5.09 4.93
C THR A 26 -12.51 -5.68 4.39
N VAL A 27 -11.92 -5.09 3.34
CA VAL A 27 -10.65 -5.55 2.78
C VAL A 27 -9.49 -5.22 3.73
N GLY A 28 -9.54 -4.06 4.38
CA GLY A 28 -8.51 -3.68 5.36
C GLY A 28 -8.47 -4.54 6.63
N GLU A 29 -9.52 -5.26 6.95
CA GLU A 29 -9.54 -6.21 8.10
C GLU A 29 -9.13 -7.63 7.69
N ARG A 30 -8.95 -7.89 6.40
CA ARG A 30 -8.51 -9.20 5.93
C ARG A 30 -7.00 -9.28 6.00
N ASP A 31 -6.51 -10.17 6.83
CA ASP A 31 -5.12 -10.59 6.85
C ASP A 31 -5.03 -11.98 6.23
N GLU A 32 -4.30 -12.10 5.15
CA GLU A 32 -4.16 -13.34 4.38
C GLU A 32 -2.70 -13.83 4.45
N PRO A 33 -2.24 -14.36 5.61
CA PRO A 33 -0.89 -14.83 5.80
C PRO A 33 -0.64 -16.08 4.94
N HIS A 34 -0.22 -15.86 3.71
CA HIS A 34 0.05 -16.91 2.72
C HIS A 34 1.54 -16.92 2.39
N PRO A 35 2.20 -18.11 2.31
CA PRO A 35 3.57 -18.18 1.83
C PRO A 35 3.70 -17.55 0.44
N ALA A 36 4.67 -16.66 0.27
CA ALA A 36 4.94 -15.92 -0.94
C ALA A 36 6.45 -15.83 -1.22
N HIS A 37 6.83 -15.37 -2.41
CA HIS A 37 8.24 -15.21 -2.76
C HIS A 37 8.86 -13.97 -2.13
N ALA A 38 8.06 -12.93 -1.89
CA ALA A 38 8.52 -11.72 -1.21
C ALA A 38 7.41 -11.04 -0.40
N VAL A 39 7.80 -10.32 0.66
CA VAL A 39 6.96 -9.29 1.29
C VAL A 39 7.22 -7.97 0.58
N VAL A 40 6.19 -7.28 0.13
CA VAL A 40 6.27 -5.93 -0.46
C VAL A 40 5.75 -4.92 0.55
N VAL A 41 6.61 -3.99 0.97
CA VAL A 41 6.25 -2.90 1.87
C VAL A 41 6.07 -1.62 1.07
N LEU A 42 4.85 -1.10 1.02
CA LEU A 42 4.61 0.22 0.43
C LEU A 42 5.09 1.33 1.36
N GLY A 43 5.95 2.21 0.86
CA GLY A 43 6.41 3.40 1.55
C GLY A 43 5.28 4.39 1.86
N THR A 44 5.55 5.34 2.72
CA THR A 44 4.62 6.44 2.99
C THR A 44 5.37 7.75 3.24
N ARG A 45 6.12 7.91 4.29
CA ARG A 45 6.94 9.10 4.55
C ARG A 45 8.18 8.73 5.33
N GLU A 46 9.27 9.39 5.04
CA GLU A 46 10.50 9.33 5.79
C GLU A 46 10.85 10.70 6.38
N TYR A 47 11.76 10.76 7.33
CA TYR A 47 12.30 11.98 7.93
C TYR A 47 13.82 11.85 8.07
N SER A 48 14.57 12.54 7.25
CA SER A 48 16.06 12.54 7.27
C SER A 48 16.66 11.13 7.21
N GLY A 49 16.11 10.27 6.33
CA GLY A 49 16.56 8.90 6.13
C GLY A 49 16.08 7.90 7.19
N TRP A 50 15.02 8.25 7.94
CA TRP A 50 14.39 7.37 8.92
C TRP A 50 12.87 7.27 8.70
N PRO A 51 12.25 6.09 8.81
CA PRO A 51 10.82 5.95 8.54
C PRO A 51 9.96 6.73 9.53
N SER A 52 8.90 7.36 9.04
CA SER A 52 7.84 7.91 9.90
C SER A 52 7.17 6.81 10.72
N PRO A 53 6.50 7.13 11.85
CA PRO A 53 5.85 6.10 12.67
C PRO A 53 4.86 5.19 11.94
N PRO A 54 4.03 5.68 10.98
CA PRO A 54 3.20 4.78 10.16
C PRO A 54 4.01 3.89 9.22
N PHE A 55 5.15 4.38 8.71
CA PHE A 55 6.03 3.58 7.87
C PHE A 55 6.77 2.53 8.70
N GLY A 56 7.26 2.89 9.89
CA GLY A 56 7.85 1.95 10.84
C GLY A 56 6.90 0.78 11.15
N ALA A 57 5.61 1.07 11.40
CA ALA A 57 4.62 0.02 11.66
C ALA A 57 4.44 -0.97 10.49
N ARG A 58 4.58 -0.53 9.24
CA ARG A 58 4.58 -1.43 8.08
C ARG A 58 5.85 -2.28 8.01
N LEU A 59 7.01 -1.66 8.28
CA LEU A 59 8.31 -2.35 8.29
C LEU A 59 8.37 -3.38 9.41
N ASP A 60 7.88 -3.08 10.61
CA ASP A 60 7.80 -4.01 11.73
C ASP A 60 6.90 -5.21 11.40
N HIS A 61 5.78 -4.96 10.71
CA HIS A 61 4.90 -6.03 10.27
C HIS A 61 5.58 -6.92 9.21
N ALA A 62 6.28 -6.32 8.24
CA ALA A 62 7.06 -7.09 7.25
C ALA A 62 8.18 -7.92 7.90
N LEU A 63 8.83 -7.37 8.92
CA LEU A 63 9.83 -8.09 9.71
C LEU A 63 9.24 -9.32 10.40
N SER A 64 8.01 -9.21 10.95
CA SER A 64 7.34 -10.37 11.56
C SER A 64 6.99 -11.44 10.53
N LEU A 65 6.46 -11.06 9.35
CA LEU A 65 6.16 -12.00 8.27
C LEU A 65 7.43 -12.73 7.76
N TYR A 66 8.55 -12.02 7.65
CA TYR A 66 9.85 -12.61 7.32
C TYR A 66 10.32 -13.59 8.40
N ALA A 67 10.25 -13.19 9.68
CA ALA A 67 10.65 -14.03 10.81
C ALA A 67 9.77 -15.28 10.96
N GLU A 68 8.51 -15.23 10.56
CA GLU A 68 7.59 -16.37 10.49
C GLU A 68 7.88 -17.29 9.29
N GLY A 69 8.81 -16.91 8.40
CA GLY A 69 9.18 -17.70 7.24
C GLY A 69 8.16 -17.67 6.10
N LEU A 70 7.26 -16.67 6.08
CA LEU A 70 6.23 -16.55 5.04
C LEU A 70 6.81 -16.06 3.71
N ALA A 71 7.95 -15.36 3.73
CA ALA A 71 8.68 -15.01 2.53
C ALA A 71 10.18 -14.85 2.81
N PRO A 72 11.07 -15.28 1.89
CA PRO A 72 12.51 -15.15 2.05
C PRO A 72 13.07 -13.77 1.73
N LEU A 73 12.29 -12.91 1.07
CA LEU A 73 12.69 -11.58 0.62
C LEU A 73 11.73 -10.49 1.11
N VAL A 74 12.26 -9.29 1.33
CA VAL A 74 11.47 -8.09 1.61
C VAL A 74 11.82 -7.02 0.58
N ILE A 75 10.83 -6.58 -0.19
CA ILE A 75 10.92 -5.49 -1.17
C ILE A 75 10.36 -4.23 -0.53
N VAL A 76 11.18 -3.21 -0.36
CA VAL A 76 10.74 -1.90 0.11
C VAL A 76 10.49 -1.01 -1.11
N ALA A 77 9.24 -0.59 -1.29
CA ALA A 77 8.79 0.19 -2.42
C ALA A 77 8.52 1.64 -2.02
N GLY A 78 9.29 2.57 -2.59
CA GLY A 78 9.10 4.00 -2.34
C GLY A 78 10.20 4.86 -2.95
N GLY A 79 9.80 5.94 -3.61
CA GLY A 79 10.69 6.92 -4.20
C GLY A 79 10.97 8.09 -3.29
N ASP A 80 11.21 9.23 -3.93
CA ASP A 80 11.40 10.53 -3.31
C ASP A 80 10.44 11.54 -3.97
N PRO A 81 9.16 11.55 -3.57
CA PRO A 81 8.16 12.43 -4.18
C PRO A 81 8.37 13.92 -3.84
N GLU A 82 9.15 14.24 -2.83
CA GLU A 82 9.39 15.61 -2.35
C GLU A 82 10.78 16.14 -2.71
N GLY A 83 11.66 15.32 -3.34
CA GLY A 83 13.05 15.71 -3.68
C GLY A 83 13.98 15.72 -2.47
N ASP A 84 13.68 14.89 -1.46
CA ASP A 84 14.47 14.74 -0.25
C ASP A 84 15.83 14.04 -0.52
N SER A 85 16.74 14.12 0.45
CA SER A 85 18.08 13.49 0.32
C SER A 85 18.02 11.95 0.39
N TYR A 86 16.89 11.40 0.82
CA TYR A 86 16.67 9.96 0.98
C TYR A 86 15.34 9.55 0.35
N THR A 87 15.33 8.37 -0.28
CA THR A 87 14.08 7.76 -0.73
C THR A 87 13.40 7.03 0.43
N GLU A 88 12.07 6.86 0.36
CA GLU A 88 11.34 6.03 1.32
C GLU A 88 11.91 4.60 1.35
N ALA A 89 12.26 4.03 0.18
CA ALA A 89 12.87 2.71 0.09
C ALA A 89 14.21 2.64 0.83
N ALA A 90 15.10 3.63 0.66
CA ALA A 90 16.39 3.66 1.36
C ALA A 90 16.21 3.79 2.88
N ALA A 91 15.28 4.62 3.34
CA ALA A 91 14.96 4.75 4.76
C ALA A 91 14.41 3.43 5.34
N GLY A 92 13.56 2.73 4.59
CA GLY A 92 13.01 1.44 5.01
C GLY A 92 14.05 0.33 5.09
N VAL A 93 14.95 0.23 4.10
CA VAL A 93 16.07 -0.73 4.12
C VAL A 93 16.96 -0.48 5.32
N ARG A 94 17.40 0.78 5.51
CA ARG A 94 18.23 1.15 6.67
C ARG A 94 17.59 0.76 7.99
N TYR A 95 16.26 0.92 8.11
CA TYR A 95 15.51 0.51 9.30
C TYR A 95 15.55 -1.00 9.49
N LEU A 96 15.25 -1.79 8.45
CA LEU A 96 15.19 -3.24 8.51
C LEU A 96 16.58 -3.86 8.79
N GLU A 97 17.65 -3.32 8.20
CA GLU A 97 19.03 -3.72 8.51
C GLU A 97 19.37 -3.44 9.99
N HIS A 98 18.95 -2.28 10.52
CA HIS A 98 19.14 -1.96 11.93
C HIS A 98 18.37 -2.92 12.85
N GLN A 99 17.25 -3.47 12.39
CA GLN A 99 16.49 -4.51 13.10
C GLN A 99 17.06 -5.92 12.90
N GLY A 100 18.15 -6.07 12.14
CA GLY A 100 18.85 -7.32 11.95
C GLY A 100 18.45 -8.13 10.73
N LEU A 101 17.67 -7.58 9.81
CA LEU A 101 17.39 -8.23 8.53
C LEU A 101 18.68 -8.25 7.68
N PRO A 102 19.08 -9.41 7.12
CA PRO A 102 20.28 -9.49 6.30
C PRO A 102 20.09 -8.75 4.97
N ALA A 103 21.15 -8.07 4.51
CA ALA A 103 21.10 -7.25 3.30
C ALA A 103 20.70 -8.04 2.05
N GLU A 104 21.07 -9.32 1.98
CA GLU A 104 20.72 -10.24 0.89
C GLU A 104 19.23 -10.58 0.82
N ALA A 105 18.47 -10.34 1.88
CA ALA A 105 17.01 -10.49 1.92
C ALA A 105 16.26 -9.22 1.53
N LEU A 106 16.96 -8.11 1.28
CA LEU A 106 16.38 -6.79 1.05
C LEU A 106 16.52 -6.37 -0.42
N LEU A 107 15.41 -6.01 -1.01
CA LEU A 107 15.33 -5.43 -2.35
C LEU A 107 14.60 -4.07 -2.29
N THR A 108 14.87 -3.20 -3.24
CA THR A 108 14.25 -1.88 -3.31
C THR A 108 13.69 -1.60 -4.70
N VAL A 109 12.58 -0.90 -4.73
CA VAL A 109 12.04 -0.30 -5.96
C VAL A 109 11.65 1.15 -5.71
N GLY A 110 11.76 1.99 -6.74
CA GLY A 110 11.37 3.39 -6.70
C GLY A 110 9.94 3.61 -7.22
N GLY A 111 9.47 4.84 -7.12
CA GLY A 111 8.17 5.29 -7.63
C GLY A 111 7.61 6.41 -6.74
N ASN A 112 6.94 7.38 -7.34
CA ASN A 112 6.45 8.57 -6.63
C ASN A 112 4.98 8.43 -6.18
N ASN A 113 4.35 7.32 -6.51
CA ASN A 113 2.99 7.00 -6.10
C ASN A 113 2.78 5.48 -6.06
N THR A 114 1.66 5.03 -5.50
CA THR A 114 1.35 3.61 -5.30
C THR A 114 1.37 2.80 -6.62
N TYR A 115 0.85 3.35 -7.71
CA TYR A 115 0.80 2.66 -8.99
C TYR A 115 2.22 2.49 -9.59
N GLU A 116 3.04 3.53 -9.55
CA GLU A 116 4.44 3.47 -9.98
C GLU A 116 5.23 2.47 -9.15
N ASN A 117 5.08 2.51 -7.82
CA ASN A 117 5.72 1.55 -6.92
C ASN A 117 5.37 0.10 -7.29
N LEU A 118 4.09 -0.19 -7.52
CA LEU A 118 3.64 -1.54 -7.90
C LEU A 118 4.09 -1.94 -9.30
N ARG A 119 4.18 -1.01 -10.24
CA ARG A 119 4.75 -1.26 -11.57
C ARG A 119 6.22 -1.65 -11.48
N GLU A 120 7.00 -0.97 -10.65
CA GLU A 120 8.41 -1.32 -10.42
C GLU A 120 8.53 -2.67 -9.66
N VAL A 121 7.61 -2.96 -8.72
CA VAL A 121 7.52 -4.28 -8.07
C VAL A 121 7.24 -5.37 -9.13
N LYS A 122 6.33 -5.12 -10.08
CA LYS A 122 6.05 -6.07 -11.17
C LYS A 122 7.29 -6.36 -12.01
N ALA A 123 8.01 -5.31 -12.42
CA ALA A 123 9.23 -5.44 -13.22
C ALA A 123 10.32 -6.23 -12.46
N LEU A 124 10.50 -5.94 -11.16
CA LEU A 124 11.43 -6.67 -10.31
C LEU A 124 11.00 -8.14 -10.12
N ALA A 125 9.71 -8.39 -9.91
CA ALA A 125 9.18 -9.74 -9.75
C ALA A 125 9.41 -10.60 -11.00
N GLU A 126 9.25 -10.04 -12.18
CA GLU A 126 9.56 -10.72 -13.45
C GLU A 126 11.06 -11.01 -13.59
N GLN A 127 11.92 -10.04 -13.26
CA GLN A 127 13.37 -10.20 -13.30
C GLN A 127 13.86 -11.29 -12.36
N GLU A 128 13.37 -11.33 -11.13
CA GLU A 128 13.77 -12.25 -10.06
C GLU A 128 12.94 -13.55 -10.03
N SER A 129 11.99 -13.71 -10.98
CA SER A 129 11.08 -14.87 -11.06
C SER A 129 10.24 -15.07 -9.79
N LEU A 130 9.74 -13.98 -9.20
CA LEU A 130 8.87 -13.99 -8.03
C LEU A 130 7.41 -14.14 -8.48
N GLU A 131 6.82 -15.30 -8.24
CA GLU A 131 5.45 -15.60 -8.72
C GLU A 131 4.36 -14.94 -7.86
N SER A 132 4.62 -14.68 -6.57
CA SER A 132 3.63 -14.12 -5.65
C SER A 132 4.26 -13.24 -4.59
N VAL A 133 3.48 -12.27 -4.09
CA VAL A 133 3.92 -11.35 -3.04
C VAL A 133 2.89 -11.17 -1.93
N LEU A 134 3.38 -10.96 -0.69
CA LEU A 134 2.59 -10.44 0.43
C LEU A 134 2.70 -8.92 0.46
N LEU A 135 1.60 -8.22 0.24
CA LEU A 135 1.57 -6.77 0.23
C LEU A 135 1.26 -6.21 1.61
N VAL A 136 2.18 -5.46 2.17
CA VAL A 136 2.06 -4.80 3.47
C VAL A 136 1.77 -3.32 3.29
N SER A 137 0.67 -2.87 3.89
CA SER A 137 0.28 -1.46 3.98
C SER A 137 -0.64 -1.23 5.17
N GLU A 138 -1.16 -0.01 5.34
CA GLU A 138 -2.18 0.29 6.35
C GLU A 138 -3.57 -0.19 5.89
N ARG A 139 -4.43 -0.58 6.83
CA ARG A 139 -5.77 -1.14 6.59
C ARG A 139 -6.60 -0.36 5.57
N PHE A 140 -6.69 0.96 5.74
CA PHE A 140 -7.48 1.82 4.83
C PHE A 140 -6.91 1.85 3.41
N HIS A 141 -5.62 1.55 3.22
CA HIS A 141 -4.94 1.60 1.92
C HIS A 141 -4.97 0.25 1.16
N MET A 142 -5.34 -0.85 1.82
CA MET A 142 -5.26 -2.20 1.24
C MET A 142 -6.12 -2.37 -0.01
N LEU A 143 -7.39 -1.93 0.00
CA LEU A 143 -8.28 -2.10 -1.15
C LEU A 143 -7.67 -1.54 -2.44
N ARG A 144 -7.22 -0.30 -2.41
CA ARG A 144 -6.66 0.35 -3.61
C ARG A 144 -5.34 -0.26 -4.04
N SER A 145 -4.49 -0.62 -3.09
CA SER A 145 -3.20 -1.23 -3.39
C SER A 145 -3.35 -2.63 -3.99
N LEU A 146 -4.27 -3.46 -3.49
CA LEU A 146 -4.53 -4.78 -4.03
C LEU A 146 -5.14 -4.71 -5.44
N VAL A 147 -6.14 -3.84 -5.65
CA VAL A 147 -6.74 -3.67 -6.99
C VAL A 147 -5.70 -3.19 -8.00
N MET A 148 -4.84 -2.24 -7.63
CA MET A 148 -3.75 -1.80 -8.50
C MET A 148 -2.74 -2.92 -8.80
N ALA A 149 -2.42 -3.77 -7.84
CA ALA A 149 -1.54 -4.91 -8.03
C ALA A 149 -2.17 -5.97 -8.93
N GLU A 150 -3.46 -6.26 -8.75
CA GLU A 150 -4.23 -7.17 -9.60
C GLU A 150 -4.33 -6.65 -11.05
N ASP A 151 -4.58 -5.35 -11.25
CA ASP A 151 -4.61 -4.72 -12.58
C ASP A 151 -3.24 -4.77 -13.29
N LEU A 152 -2.15 -4.87 -12.54
CA LEU A 152 -0.79 -5.10 -13.03
C LEU A 152 -0.43 -6.59 -13.16
N GLU A 153 -1.39 -7.49 -13.00
CA GLU A 153 -1.20 -8.94 -13.08
C GLU A 153 -0.15 -9.46 -12.06
N ILE A 154 -0.08 -8.86 -10.87
CA ILE A 154 0.73 -9.35 -9.76
C ILE A 154 -0.13 -10.31 -8.94
N GLN A 155 0.35 -11.54 -8.71
CA GLN A 155 -0.28 -12.44 -7.75
C GLN A 155 0.01 -11.94 -6.34
N VAL A 156 -1.00 -11.35 -5.70
CA VAL A 156 -0.85 -10.60 -4.44
C VAL A 156 -1.78 -11.11 -3.35
N TYR A 157 -1.26 -11.20 -2.14
CA TYR A 157 -2.01 -11.46 -0.90
C TYR A 157 -1.86 -10.26 0.02
N GLY A 158 -2.94 -9.83 0.66
CA GLY A 158 -2.92 -8.66 1.52
C GLY A 158 -2.57 -9.01 2.96
N SER A 159 -1.62 -8.31 3.56
CA SER A 159 -1.31 -8.38 4.99
C SER A 159 -1.21 -6.97 5.58
N PRO A 160 -2.33 -6.42 6.08
CA PRO A 160 -2.37 -5.07 6.63
C PRO A 160 -1.70 -4.98 7.99
N THR A 161 -0.88 -3.94 8.23
CA THR A 161 -0.42 -3.68 9.59
C THR A 161 -1.57 -3.24 10.50
N ASN A 162 -1.57 -3.72 11.74
CA ASN A 162 -2.55 -3.37 12.78
C ASN A 162 -1.97 -2.45 13.87
N THR A 163 -0.71 -2.07 13.77
CA THR A 163 0.03 -1.27 14.76
C THR A 163 0.23 0.19 14.33
N SER A 164 -0.34 0.59 13.18
CA SER A 164 -0.19 1.97 12.70
C SER A 164 -0.80 2.97 13.69
N PRO A 165 -0.09 4.05 14.04
CA PRO A 165 -0.65 5.13 14.88
C PRO A 165 -1.93 5.76 14.29
N ARG A 166 -2.11 5.68 12.98
CA ARG A 166 -3.30 6.20 12.28
C ARG A 166 -4.55 5.38 12.57
N ASP A 167 -4.41 4.06 12.82
CA ASP A 167 -5.52 3.16 13.15
C ASP A 167 -6.00 3.34 14.60
N HIS A 168 -5.11 3.76 15.50
CA HIS A 168 -5.44 3.98 16.91
C HIS A 168 -6.13 5.31 17.18
N ASN A 169 -6.16 6.24 16.23
CA ASN A 169 -6.86 7.50 16.35
C ASN A 169 -8.15 7.48 15.48
N PRO A 170 -9.36 7.45 16.08
CA PRO A 170 -10.60 7.36 15.32
C PRO A 170 -10.80 8.48 14.29
N ALA A 171 -10.37 9.70 14.60
CA ALA A 171 -10.48 10.84 13.68
C ALA A 171 -9.54 10.70 12.48
N LEU A 172 -8.30 10.24 12.72
CA LEU A 172 -7.36 9.96 11.63
C LEU A 172 -7.82 8.77 10.78
N ARG A 173 -8.28 7.69 11.43
CA ARG A 173 -8.85 6.52 10.72
C ARG A 173 -10.00 6.94 9.79
N PHE A 174 -10.93 7.75 10.29
CA PHE A 174 -12.04 8.25 9.49
C PHE A 174 -11.55 9.16 8.34
N TYR A 175 -10.64 10.07 8.62
CA TYR A 175 -10.04 10.94 7.58
C TYR A 175 -9.37 10.15 6.47
N TYR A 176 -8.52 9.18 6.81
CA TYR A 176 -7.84 8.35 5.82
C TYR A 176 -8.80 7.44 5.06
N MET A 177 -9.85 6.93 5.71
CA MET A 177 -10.90 6.17 5.03
C MET A 177 -11.58 7.02 3.96
N LEU A 178 -12.00 8.25 4.28
CA LEU A 178 -12.62 9.16 3.29
C LEU A 178 -11.65 9.49 2.14
N ARG A 179 -10.39 9.73 2.46
CA ARG A 179 -9.35 9.97 1.47
C ARG A 179 -9.19 8.77 0.52
N GLU A 180 -9.21 7.56 1.04
CA GLU A 180 -9.11 6.36 0.21
C GLU A 180 -10.37 6.10 -0.61
N VAL A 181 -11.56 6.40 -0.11
CA VAL A 181 -12.80 6.38 -0.91
C VAL A 181 -12.67 7.27 -2.14
N ALA A 182 -12.18 8.50 -1.94
CA ALA A 182 -11.97 9.44 -3.04
C ALA A 182 -10.85 8.97 -4.00
N ALA A 183 -9.72 8.48 -3.45
CA ALA A 183 -8.58 8.04 -4.25
C ALA A 183 -8.89 6.77 -5.06
N TYR A 184 -9.59 5.80 -4.46
CA TYR A 184 -10.05 4.61 -5.15
C TYR A 184 -11.07 4.94 -6.26
N THR A 185 -12.03 5.82 -5.96
CA THR A 185 -13.01 6.28 -6.96
C THR A 185 -12.31 6.96 -8.13
N ALA A 186 -11.34 7.84 -7.87
CA ALA A 186 -10.57 8.50 -8.91
C ALA A 186 -9.76 7.50 -9.77
N TYR A 187 -9.21 6.45 -9.14
CA TYR A 187 -8.51 5.39 -9.84
C TYR A 187 -9.44 4.61 -10.79
N VAL A 188 -10.56 4.10 -10.26
CA VAL A 188 -11.54 3.29 -11.04
C VAL A 188 -12.16 4.10 -12.19
N LEU A 189 -12.35 5.41 -12.02
CA LEU A 189 -12.85 6.29 -13.07
C LEU A 189 -11.77 6.74 -14.07
N GLY A 190 -10.53 6.29 -13.93
CA GLY A 190 -9.43 6.68 -14.81
C GLY A 190 -8.99 8.15 -14.66
N LEU A 191 -9.43 8.84 -13.59
CA LEU A 191 -9.12 10.26 -13.36
C LEU A 191 -7.71 10.48 -12.79
N ARG A 192 -7.05 9.42 -12.33
CA ARG A 192 -5.69 9.40 -11.77
C ARG A 192 -4.91 8.16 -12.19
N ASN A 193 -5.00 7.76 -13.43
CA ASN A 193 -4.01 6.84 -13.96
C ASN A 193 -2.79 7.67 -14.35
N PRO A 194 -1.59 7.34 -13.86
CA PRO A 194 -0.41 7.71 -14.60
C PRO A 194 -0.57 7.07 -15.98
N THR A 195 -0.62 7.89 -17.01
CA THR A 195 -0.65 7.41 -18.40
C THR A 195 0.50 6.44 -18.58
N PRO A 196 0.26 5.20 -19.05
CA PRO A 196 1.34 4.41 -19.58
C PRO A 196 1.95 5.21 -20.74
N VAL A 197 3.21 5.58 -20.61
CA VAL A 197 4.03 6.11 -21.71
C VAL A 197 4.49 4.93 -22.53
#